data_4bd9abcc7d83312ad7dadb48701130c0
#
_entry.id   4bd9abcc7d83312ad7dadb48701130c0
#
_cell.length_a   1.000
_cell.length_b   1.000
_cell.length_c   1.000
_cell.angle_alpha   90.00
_cell.angle_beta   90.00
_cell.angle_gamma   90.00
#
_symmetry.space_group_name_H-M   'P 1'
#
loop_
_entity.id
_entity.type
_entity.pdbx_description
1 polymer ?
#
loop_
_entity_poly.entity_id
_entity_poly.type
_entity_poly.pdbx_seq_one_letter_code
_entity_poly.pdbx_strand_id
1 'polypeptide(L)'
;FISTNKSYAQAESELGEMSYYDAKTDMLYTMVDGTLYQYSVEDAEKKALVKGLDAQQYVVSEDGSLIAYQANGDLETATKVTILNVETGKKQKVTCGKGECIRPLGFVRSDFVYGVAKTEDIGNTVSGEATVPMYKLEIRNQKGKVIKKYQTDGIYILSASFDEDMITLERASKDGDTYTATAPDYITNNEQKTKSNIALETYATDLKQTQVRLTYNDGVADKEPKVLKPKQILFERPQTITFSDKDAPEKYYVYGHGDIQGVYTKAGDAIKKANDYNGVVVDSSQNYVWERGNRNLQYSITDKDDVLNTIKDRLKNQEKPIDILKDVNNGEAYDLTGCTTEEILYIINQGRPVIAMLDSQNAVILVGYSDTNVVYEDLNDSTRHSVKYEEMDQMTSGSGNTYIG
;
A
#
# COMPACT_ATOMS: atom_id res chain seq x y z
N PHE A 1 29.39 -2.76 3.09
CA PHE A 1 28.52 -3.14 1.98
C PHE A 1 27.73 -4.38 2.37
N ILE A 2 26.43 -4.36 2.12
CA ILE A 2 25.52 -5.49 2.36
C ILE A 2 25.04 -5.98 1.00
N SER A 3 25.33 -7.23 0.66
CA SER A 3 24.83 -7.84 -0.57
C SER A 3 23.51 -8.54 -0.30
N THR A 4 22.54 -8.35 -1.16
CA THR A 4 21.23 -9.01 -1.08
C THR A 4 20.90 -9.65 -2.42
N ASN A 5 20.06 -10.70 -2.42
CA ASN A 5 19.54 -11.35 -3.61
C ASN A 5 18.10 -10.91 -3.93
N LYS A 6 17.58 -9.89 -3.23
CA LYS A 6 16.24 -9.34 -3.46
C LYS A 6 16.22 -8.37 -4.63
N SER A 7 15.05 -8.19 -5.23
CA SER A 7 14.81 -7.14 -6.21
C SER A 7 14.98 -5.76 -5.56
N TYR A 8 15.20 -4.72 -6.38
CA TYR A 8 15.32 -3.36 -5.90
C TYR A 8 14.09 -2.95 -5.07
N ALA A 9 12.89 -3.20 -5.58
CA ALA A 9 11.65 -2.85 -4.90
C ALA A 9 11.50 -3.55 -3.53
N GLN A 10 11.83 -4.85 -3.44
CA GLN A 10 11.80 -5.58 -2.18
C GLN A 10 12.81 -5.04 -1.17
N ALA A 11 14.04 -4.80 -1.61
CA ALA A 11 15.10 -4.27 -0.77
C ALA A 11 14.78 -2.84 -0.29
N GLU A 12 14.29 -1.99 -1.19
CA GLU A 12 13.92 -0.61 -0.88
C GLU A 12 12.73 -0.56 0.09
N SER A 13 11.71 -1.39 -0.10
CA SER A 13 10.58 -1.47 0.83
C SER A 13 11.02 -1.87 2.24
N GLU A 14 11.87 -2.88 2.41
CA GLU A 14 12.34 -3.29 3.74
C GLU A 14 13.25 -2.23 4.38
N LEU A 15 14.25 -1.75 3.66
CA LEU A 15 15.22 -0.77 4.16
C LEU A 15 14.64 0.64 4.23
N GLY A 16 13.77 1.00 3.29
CA GLY A 16 13.09 2.29 3.26
C GLY A 16 12.06 2.43 4.39
N GLU A 17 11.31 1.36 4.68
CA GLU A 17 10.34 1.35 5.79
C GLU A 17 11.04 1.37 7.16
N MET A 18 12.16 0.66 7.32
CA MET A 18 12.84 0.54 8.60
C MET A 18 14.35 0.65 8.44
N SER A 19 14.84 1.89 8.38
CA SER A 19 16.23 2.25 8.54
C SER A 19 16.32 3.47 9.43
N TYR A 20 17.00 3.35 10.56
CA TYR A 20 17.21 4.43 11.50
C TYR A 20 18.66 4.46 11.98
N TYR A 21 19.32 5.60 11.88
CA TYR A 21 20.68 5.81 12.36
C TYR A 21 20.69 6.77 13.55
N ASP A 22 21.14 6.26 14.70
CA ASP A 22 21.36 7.08 15.88
C ASP A 22 22.78 7.61 15.89
N ALA A 23 22.94 8.88 15.51
CA ALA A 23 24.23 9.56 15.45
C ALA A 23 24.89 9.76 16.83
N LYS A 24 24.17 9.59 17.95
CA LYS A 24 24.72 9.73 19.28
C LYS A 24 25.45 8.47 19.74
N THR A 25 24.96 7.32 19.32
CA THR A 25 25.50 6.01 19.71
C THR A 25 26.20 5.29 18.57
N ASP A 26 26.21 5.87 17.36
CA ASP A 26 26.76 5.30 16.13
C ASP A 26 26.16 3.93 15.78
N MET A 27 24.85 3.80 16.02
CA MET A 27 24.10 2.58 15.80
C MET A 27 23.14 2.73 14.62
N LEU A 28 23.17 1.76 13.71
CA LEU A 28 22.20 1.64 12.62
C LEU A 28 21.19 0.54 12.95
N TYR A 29 19.93 0.85 12.80
CA TYR A 29 18.83 -0.09 12.95
C TYR A 29 18.19 -0.30 11.58
N THR A 30 17.99 -1.56 11.18
CA THR A 30 17.37 -1.86 9.88
C THR A 30 16.69 -3.22 9.89
N MET A 31 15.64 -3.33 9.08
CA MET A 31 14.94 -4.58 8.85
C MET A 31 15.61 -5.34 7.71
N VAL A 32 15.92 -6.61 7.95
CA VAL A 32 16.46 -7.51 6.93
C VAL A 32 15.88 -8.89 7.15
N ASP A 33 15.21 -9.44 6.14
CA ASP A 33 14.64 -10.79 6.14
C ASP A 33 13.82 -11.09 7.42
N GLY A 34 12.87 -10.20 7.72
CA GLY A 34 11.97 -10.33 8.87
C GLY A 34 12.66 -10.23 10.24
N THR A 35 13.89 -9.73 10.27
CA THR A 35 14.64 -9.52 11.51
C THR A 35 15.08 -8.06 11.63
N LEU A 36 14.70 -7.41 12.72
CA LEU A 36 15.22 -6.10 13.08
C LEU A 36 16.60 -6.26 13.68
N TYR A 37 17.60 -5.72 13.01
CA TYR A 37 18.98 -5.71 13.46
C TYR A 37 19.39 -4.33 13.97
N GLN A 38 20.26 -4.34 14.96
CA GLN A 38 21.09 -3.22 15.39
C GLN A 38 22.52 -3.49 14.93
N TYR A 39 23.14 -2.54 14.26
CA TYR A 39 24.53 -2.59 13.84
C TYR A 39 25.34 -1.53 14.55
N SER A 40 26.47 -1.90 15.16
CA SER A 40 27.52 -0.93 15.50
C SER A 40 28.29 -0.58 14.24
N VAL A 41 28.27 0.68 13.85
CA VAL A 41 29.00 1.13 12.65
C VAL A 41 30.51 1.11 12.90
N GLU A 42 30.94 1.40 14.13
CA GLU A 42 32.34 1.40 14.52
C GLU A 42 32.94 -0.01 14.57
N ASP A 43 32.26 -0.94 15.24
CA ASP A 43 32.76 -2.30 15.48
C ASP A 43 32.39 -3.27 14.36
N ALA A 44 31.52 -2.90 13.45
CA ALA A 44 30.93 -3.76 12.41
C ALA A 44 30.22 -5.00 13.00
N GLU A 45 29.71 -4.89 14.23
CA GLU A 45 28.96 -5.94 14.91
C GLU A 45 27.46 -5.80 14.67
N LYS A 46 26.75 -6.92 14.57
CA LYS A 46 25.29 -6.94 14.44
C LYS A 46 24.63 -7.72 15.56
N LYS A 47 23.49 -7.22 16.01
CA LYS A 47 22.63 -7.84 17.01
C LYS A 47 21.20 -7.90 16.53
N ALA A 48 20.58 -9.07 16.54
CA ALA A 48 19.15 -9.18 16.28
C ALA A 48 18.35 -8.71 17.50
N LEU A 49 17.46 -7.76 17.31
CA LEU A 49 16.58 -7.22 18.35
C LEU A 49 15.22 -7.90 18.37
N VAL A 50 14.63 -8.13 17.21
CA VAL A 50 13.33 -8.79 17.02
C VAL A 50 13.44 -9.70 15.79
N LYS A 51 12.84 -10.88 15.87
CA LYS A 51 12.78 -11.86 14.77
C LYS A 51 11.34 -12.23 14.50
N GLY A 52 11.09 -12.82 13.32
CA GLY A 52 9.77 -13.29 12.90
C GLY A 52 8.85 -12.12 12.54
N LEU A 53 9.41 -11.06 11.94
CA LEU A 53 8.71 -9.92 11.39
C LEU A 53 8.72 -10.03 9.86
N ASP A 54 8.02 -11.01 9.35
CA ASP A 54 7.83 -11.11 7.89
C ASP A 54 7.12 -9.85 7.38
N ALA A 55 7.14 -9.62 6.08
CA ALA A 55 6.49 -8.48 5.46
C ALA A 55 5.05 -8.31 5.99
N GLN A 56 4.66 -7.08 6.33
CA GLN A 56 3.37 -6.73 6.95
C GLN A 56 3.19 -7.16 8.41
N GLN A 57 4.21 -7.64 9.08
CA GLN A 57 4.17 -7.95 10.53
C GLN A 57 4.53 -6.75 11.42
N TYR A 58 4.78 -5.59 10.81
CA TYR A 58 5.17 -4.38 11.53
C TYR A 58 4.75 -3.11 10.78
N VAL A 59 4.66 -2.03 11.50
CA VAL A 59 4.57 -0.66 10.99
C VAL A 59 5.61 0.22 11.68
N VAL A 60 6.13 1.22 10.99
CA VAL A 60 7.24 2.07 11.45
C VAL A 60 6.84 3.53 11.45
N SER A 61 7.38 4.33 12.38
CA SER A 61 7.22 5.79 12.36
C SER A 61 8.03 6.42 11.22
N GLU A 62 7.60 7.60 10.76
CA GLU A 62 8.23 8.34 9.66
C GLU A 62 9.75 8.51 9.85
N ASP A 63 10.19 8.72 11.08
CA ASP A 63 11.61 8.88 11.44
C ASP A 63 12.36 7.56 11.69
N GLY A 64 11.66 6.40 11.63
CA GLY A 64 12.25 5.08 11.89
C GLY A 64 12.55 4.77 13.38
N SER A 65 12.29 5.70 14.30
CA SER A 65 12.63 5.52 15.72
C SER A 65 11.66 4.59 16.47
N LEU A 66 10.45 4.39 15.97
CA LEU A 66 9.42 3.56 16.55
C LEU A 66 8.97 2.46 15.58
N ILE A 67 8.85 1.24 16.09
CA ILE A 67 8.27 0.12 15.35
C ILE A 67 7.18 -0.55 16.18
N ALA A 68 6.02 -0.77 15.60
CA ALA A 68 4.94 -1.54 16.21
C ALA A 68 4.76 -2.86 15.46
N TYR A 69 4.76 -3.97 16.19
CA TYR A 69 4.79 -5.30 15.60
C TYR A 69 4.07 -6.36 16.42
N GLN A 70 3.67 -7.43 15.75
CA GLN A 70 3.33 -8.73 16.34
C GLN A 70 4.30 -9.77 15.77
N ALA A 71 5.13 -10.36 16.63
CA ALA A 71 6.02 -11.44 16.20
C ALA A 71 5.24 -12.76 16.03
N ASN A 72 5.53 -13.49 14.94
CA ASN A 72 4.99 -14.81 14.66
C ASN A 72 3.45 -14.86 14.58
N GLY A 73 2.83 -13.91 13.91
CA GLY A 73 1.37 -13.90 13.72
C GLY A 73 0.95 -12.90 12.65
N ASP A 74 -0.29 -12.96 12.26
CA ASP A 74 -0.90 -12.01 11.34
C ASP A 74 -1.11 -10.66 12.05
N LEU A 75 -0.60 -9.57 11.45
CA LEU A 75 -0.71 -8.23 12.00
C LEU A 75 -2.15 -7.69 11.92
N GLU A 76 -2.93 -8.12 10.94
CA GLU A 76 -4.31 -7.68 10.77
C GLU A 76 -5.25 -8.25 11.85
N THR A 77 -4.90 -9.41 12.41
CA THR A 77 -5.68 -10.09 13.46
C THR A 77 -4.93 -10.22 14.78
N ALA A 78 -4.03 -9.28 15.06
CA ALA A 78 -3.20 -9.29 16.23
C ALA A 78 -4.03 -9.18 17.52
N THR A 79 -3.76 -10.02 18.50
CA THR A 79 -4.34 -9.89 19.86
C THR A 79 -3.47 -9.05 20.78
N LYS A 80 -2.21 -8.85 20.39
CA LYS A 80 -1.22 -8.10 21.17
C LYS A 80 -0.17 -7.50 20.24
N VAL A 81 -0.02 -6.19 20.28
CA VAL A 81 1.00 -5.45 19.54
C VAL A 81 2.04 -4.91 20.50
N THR A 82 3.31 -5.00 20.14
CA THR A 82 4.43 -4.40 20.87
C THR A 82 4.94 -3.20 20.10
N ILE A 83 5.03 -2.05 20.76
CA ILE A 83 5.67 -0.84 20.24
C ILE A 83 7.05 -0.76 20.86
N LEU A 84 8.10 -0.76 20.04
CA LEU A 84 9.50 -0.62 20.45
C LEU A 84 10.03 0.73 20.00
N ASN A 85 10.57 1.50 20.93
CA ASN A 85 11.43 2.62 20.60
C ASN A 85 12.86 2.08 20.48
N VAL A 86 13.46 2.17 19.28
CA VAL A 86 14.75 1.55 18.99
C VAL A 86 15.91 2.26 19.68
N GLU A 87 15.86 3.59 19.86
CA GLU A 87 16.89 4.36 20.56
C GLU A 87 17.00 3.97 22.04
N THR A 88 15.85 3.90 22.70
CA THR A 88 15.79 3.71 24.15
C THR A 88 15.61 2.26 24.58
N GLY A 89 15.24 1.37 23.64
CA GLY A 89 14.87 -0.01 23.91
C GLY A 89 13.55 -0.17 24.68
N LYS A 90 12.82 0.93 24.94
CA LYS A 90 11.52 0.88 25.65
C LYS A 90 10.47 0.17 24.83
N LYS A 91 9.72 -0.71 25.51
CA LYS A 91 8.60 -1.45 24.89
C LYS A 91 7.30 -1.09 25.57
N GLN A 92 6.27 -0.84 24.77
CA GLN A 92 4.88 -0.72 25.20
C GLN A 92 4.07 -1.86 24.59
N LYS A 93 3.00 -2.27 25.24
CA LYS A 93 2.10 -3.33 24.76
C LYS A 93 0.69 -2.79 24.64
N VAL A 94 0.05 -3.10 23.53
CA VAL A 94 -1.37 -2.85 23.30
C VAL A 94 -2.05 -4.20 23.14
N THR A 95 -3.15 -4.41 23.86
CA THR A 95 -3.94 -5.64 23.82
C THR A 95 -5.40 -5.29 23.58
N CYS A 96 -6.14 -6.18 22.93
CA CYS A 96 -7.58 -6.04 22.69
C CYS A 96 -8.41 -6.83 23.73
N GLY A 97 -9.73 -6.64 23.67
CA GLY A 97 -10.70 -7.41 24.45
C GLY A 97 -10.90 -8.84 23.90
N LYS A 98 -11.70 -9.64 24.60
CA LYS A 98 -12.08 -10.98 24.14
C LYS A 98 -12.95 -10.87 22.89
N GLY A 99 -12.62 -11.62 21.84
CA GLY A 99 -13.34 -11.59 20.55
C GLY A 99 -12.99 -10.39 19.69
N GLU A 100 -11.95 -9.63 20.04
CA GLU A 100 -11.43 -8.52 19.27
C GLU A 100 -10.03 -8.82 18.75
N CYS A 101 -9.61 -8.09 17.72
CA CYS A 101 -8.24 -8.04 17.23
C CYS A 101 -7.82 -6.58 16.96
N ILE A 102 -6.52 -6.37 16.94
CA ILE A 102 -5.88 -5.08 16.70
C ILE A 102 -5.28 -5.12 15.30
N ARG A 103 -5.51 -4.06 14.52
CA ARG A 103 -4.80 -3.78 13.27
C ARG A 103 -3.90 -2.56 13.47
N PRO A 104 -2.59 -2.71 13.59
CA PRO A 104 -1.65 -1.61 13.49
C PRO A 104 -1.77 -0.94 12.13
N LEU A 105 -1.94 0.37 12.12
CA LEU A 105 -2.11 1.14 10.88
C LEU A 105 -0.88 2.00 10.57
N GLY A 106 -0.20 2.51 11.59
CA GLY A 106 0.98 3.33 11.42
C GLY A 106 1.21 4.27 12.60
N PHE A 107 1.88 5.37 12.31
CA PHE A 107 2.15 6.42 13.29
C PHE A 107 1.84 7.79 12.69
N VAL A 108 1.33 8.69 13.51
CA VAL A 108 1.32 10.11 13.22
C VAL A 108 2.36 10.75 14.12
N ARG A 109 3.46 11.21 13.55
CA ARG A 109 4.65 11.57 14.30
C ARG A 109 5.12 10.42 15.20
N SER A 110 5.02 10.58 16.51
CA SER A 110 5.39 9.54 17.48
C SER A 110 4.19 8.85 18.13
N ASP A 111 2.98 9.13 17.70
CA ASP A 111 1.75 8.58 18.24
C ASP A 111 1.27 7.39 17.41
N PHE A 112 1.04 6.26 18.07
CA PHE A 112 0.65 5.01 17.43
C PHE A 112 -0.83 4.99 17.07
N VAL A 113 -1.13 4.69 15.82
CA VAL A 113 -2.48 4.59 15.25
C VAL A 113 -2.83 3.13 14.99
N TYR A 114 -3.95 2.68 15.53
CA TYR A 114 -4.43 1.32 15.33
C TYR A 114 -5.94 1.24 15.29
N GLY A 115 -6.43 0.28 14.54
CA GLY A 115 -7.83 -0.08 14.53
C GLY A 115 -8.12 -1.25 15.47
N VAL A 116 -9.38 -1.40 15.88
CA VAL A 116 -9.90 -2.56 16.59
C VAL A 116 -11.05 -3.14 15.80
N ALA A 117 -10.96 -4.42 15.49
CA ALA A 117 -11.98 -5.18 14.79
C ALA A 117 -12.54 -6.27 15.72
N LYS A 118 -13.75 -6.72 15.44
CA LYS A 118 -14.30 -7.93 16.06
C LYS A 118 -14.01 -9.11 15.15
N THR A 119 -13.59 -10.23 15.73
CA THR A 119 -13.32 -11.44 14.95
C THR A 119 -14.56 -12.01 14.26
N GLU A 120 -15.75 -11.75 14.80
CA GLU A 120 -17.03 -12.11 14.19
C GLU A 120 -17.43 -11.24 12.97
N ASP A 121 -16.79 -10.09 12.81
CA ASP A 121 -17.04 -9.17 11.70
C ASP A 121 -16.08 -9.37 10.52
N ILE A 122 -15.12 -10.30 10.61
CA ILE A 122 -14.26 -10.65 9.48
C ILE A 122 -15.13 -11.17 8.33
N GLY A 123 -14.97 -10.58 7.17
CA GLY A 123 -15.82 -10.86 6.00
C GLY A 123 -15.10 -10.61 4.70
N ASN A 124 -15.86 -10.29 3.66
CA ASN A 124 -15.30 -10.04 2.34
C ASN A 124 -15.76 -8.67 1.82
N THR A 125 -14.94 -8.05 1.00
CA THR A 125 -15.34 -6.91 0.17
C THR A 125 -16.26 -7.37 -0.96
N VAL A 126 -16.84 -6.43 -1.69
CA VAL A 126 -17.65 -6.73 -2.88
C VAL A 126 -16.82 -7.49 -3.95
N SER A 127 -15.50 -7.25 -4.04
CA SER A 127 -14.60 -7.99 -4.92
C SER A 127 -14.35 -9.43 -4.50
N GLY A 128 -14.78 -9.82 -3.29
CA GLY A 128 -14.57 -11.14 -2.72
C GLY A 128 -13.29 -11.31 -1.92
N GLU A 129 -12.50 -10.27 -1.74
CA GLU A 129 -11.31 -10.29 -0.89
C GLU A 129 -11.69 -10.34 0.60
N ALA A 130 -10.96 -11.15 1.35
CA ALA A 130 -11.10 -11.17 2.80
C ALA A 130 -10.66 -9.83 3.39
N THR A 131 -11.44 -9.32 4.33
CA THR A 131 -11.12 -8.07 5.04
C THR A 131 -11.36 -8.21 6.53
N VAL A 132 -10.59 -7.48 7.32
CA VAL A 132 -10.72 -7.36 8.78
C VAL A 132 -11.20 -5.94 9.09
N PRO A 133 -12.52 -5.70 9.08
CA PRO A 133 -13.10 -4.38 9.20
C PRO A 133 -13.04 -3.87 10.64
N MET A 134 -12.47 -2.69 10.83
CA MET A 134 -12.31 -2.08 12.14
C MET A 134 -13.54 -1.25 12.50
N TYR A 135 -14.17 -1.54 13.63
CA TYR A 135 -15.32 -0.77 14.11
C TYR A 135 -14.92 0.51 14.86
N LYS A 136 -13.65 0.62 15.26
CA LYS A 136 -13.07 1.83 15.86
C LYS A 136 -11.59 1.97 15.52
N LEU A 137 -11.10 3.21 15.55
CA LEU A 137 -9.68 3.55 15.48
C LEU A 137 -9.30 4.33 16.74
N GLU A 138 -8.10 4.07 17.26
CA GLU A 138 -7.54 4.78 18.41
C GLU A 138 -6.14 5.29 18.11
N ILE A 139 -5.81 6.50 18.60
CA ILE A 139 -4.47 7.08 18.56
C ILE A 139 -3.93 7.10 20.00
N ARG A 140 -2.75 6.51 20.19
CA ARG A 140 -2.11 6.34 21.49
C ARG A 140 -0.76 7.02 21.52
N ASN A 141 -0.54 7.87 22.52
CA ASN A 141 0.73 8.57 22.68
C ASN A 141 1.83 7.68 23.29
N GLN A 142 3.07 8.20 23.30
CA GLN A 142 4.23 7.51 23.87
C GLN A 142 4.10 7.18 25.39
N LYS A 143 3.18 7.84 26.11
CA LYS A 143 2.88 7.52 27.53
C LYS A 143 1.86 6.39 27.68
N GLY A 144 1.38 5.82 26.57
CA GLY A 144 0.40 4.75 26.54
C GLY A 144 -1.06 5.21 26.75
N LYS A 145 -1.34 6.52 26.68
CA LYS A 145 -2.69 7.06 26.82
C LYS A 145 -3.35 7.19 25.43
N VAL A 146 -4.59 6.73 25.30
CA VAL A 146 -5.43 7.02 24.13
C VAL A 146 -5.79 8.51 24.15
N ILE A 147 -5.38 9.24 23.11
CA ILE A 147 -5.58 10.69 22.94
C ILE A 147 -6.70 11.02 21.97
N LYS A 148 -7.00 10.12 21.05
CA LYS A 148 -8.09 10.25 20.07
C LYS A 148 -8.74 8.90 19.84
N LYS A 149 -10.06 8.91 19.68
CA LYS A 149 -10.86 7.76 19.27
C LYS A 149 -11.78 8.18 18.12
N TYR A 150 -11.86 7.36 17.09
CA TYR A 150 -12.81 7.46 16.01
C TYR A 150 -13.70 6.22 16.00
N GLN A 151 -15.01 6.42 15.93
CA GLN A 151 -16.01 5.36 15.84
C GLN A 151 -17.31 5.95 15.31
N THR A 152 -17.94 5.30 14.35
CA THR A 152 -19.24 5.68 13.77
C THR A 152 -20.11 4.43 13.69
N ASP A 153 -21.35 4.51 14.18
CA ASP A 153 -22.27 3.38 14.20
C ASP A 153 -22.62 2.92 12.78
N GLY A 154 -22.54 1.61 12.53
CA GLY A 154 -22.82 1.01 11.23
C GLY A 154 -21.77 1.25 10.15
N ILE A 155 -20.68 1.96 10.46
CA ILE A 155 -19.57 2.22 9.55
C ILE A 155 -18.31 1.53 10.07
N TYR A 156 -17.61 0.88 9.16
CA TYR A 156 -16.35 0.18 9.41
C TYR A 156 -15.22 0.88 8.66
N ILE A 157 -14.02 0.79 9.21
CA ILE A 157 -12.79 1.28 8.57
C ILE A 157 -12.09 0.07 7.96
N LEU A 158 -11.84 0.10 6.65
CA LEU A 158 -11.14 -0.98 5.95
C LEU A 158 -9.63 -0.76 5.95
N SER A 159 -9.21 0.49 5.74
CA SER A 159 -7.80 0.88 5.76
C SER A 159 -7.64 2.34 6.20
N ALA A 160 -6.39 2.74 6.44
CA ALA A 160 -6.03 4.13 6.68
C ALA A 160 -4.73 4.44 5.95
N SER A 161 -4.68 5.59 5.31
CA SER A 161 -3.47 6.16 4.73
C SER A 161 -3.05 7.42 5.47
N PHE A 162 -1.75 7.69 5.47
CA PHE A 162 -1.14 8.77 6.23
C PHE A 162 -0.49 9.75 5.26
N ASP A 163 -0.81 11.03 5.43
CA ASP A 163 -0.21 12.12 4.67
C ASP A 163 0.09 13.25 5.65
N GLU A 164 1.35 13.43 6.00
CA GLU A 164 1.84 14.40 6.99
C GLU A 164 0.99 14.46 8.28
N ASP A 165 0.05 15.41 8.36
CA ASP A 165 -0.81 15.65 9.52
C ASP A 165 -2.26 15.17 9.31
N MET A 166 -2.53 14.40 8.25
CA MET A 166 -3.86 13.89 7.91
C MET A 166 -3.86 12.36 7.83
N ILE A 167 -4.88 11.76 8.43
CA ILE A 167 -5.20 10.34 8.25
C ILE A 167 -6.47 10.28 7.43
N THR A 168 -6.40 9.65 6.26
CA THR A 168 -7.57 9.33 5.45
C THR A 168 -8.06 7.94 5.81
N LEU A 169 -9.36 7.81 6.12
CA LEU A 169 -10.00 6.56 6.51
C LEU A 169 -10.84 6.06 5.35
N GLU A 170 -10.47 4.91 4.78
CA GLU A 170 -11.32 4.19 3.84
C GLU A 170 -12.41 3.45 4.62
N ARG A 171 -13.68 3.77 4.33
CA ARG A 171 -14.81 3.31 5.11
C ARG A 171 -15.73 2.41 4.30
N ALA A 172 -16.46 1.56 5.01
CA ALA A 172 -17.47 0.68 4.42
C ALA A 172 -18.70 0.55 5.31
N SER A 173 -19.83 0.25 4.70
CA SER A 173 -21.02 -0.27 5.35
C SER A 173 -21.08 -1.80 5.19
N LYS A 174 -21.68 -2.49 6.17
CA LYS A 174 -21.85 -3.93 6.16
C LYS A 174 -23.24 -4.31 5.65
N ASP A 175 -23.31 -5.23 4.69
CA ASP A 175 -24.54 -5.88 4.24
C ASP A 175 -24.34 -7.40 4.24
N GLY A 176 -24.99 -8.10 5.17
CA GLY A 176 -24.69 -9.51 5.45
C GLY A 176 -23.23 -9.68 5.89
N ASP A 177 -22.46 -10.47 5.15
CA ASP A 177 -21.00 -10.66 5.37
C ASP A 177 -20.13 -9.87 4.39
N THR A 178 -20.74 -8.96 3.62
CA THR A 178 -20.08 -8.17 2.59
C THR A 178 -19.92 -6.72 3.02
N TYR A 179 -18.76 -6.13 2.71
CA TYR A 179 -18.44 -4.74 2.99
C TYR A 179 -18.39 -3.93 1.71
N THR A 180 -19.28 -2.91 1.61
CA THR A 180 -19.36 -1.99 0.47
C THR A 180 -18.70 -0.66 0.85
N ALA A 181 -17.76 -0.21 0.04
CA ALA A 181 -17.06 1.06 0.26
C ALA A 181 -18.03 2.25 0.32
N THR A 182 -17.75 3.19 1.21
CA THR A 182 -18.49 4.45 1.38
C THR A 182 -17.53 5.63 1.27
N ALA A 183 -18.05 6.85 1.28
CA ALA A 183 -17.20 8.04 1.25
C ALA A 183 -16.14 8.00 2.36
N PRO A 184 -14.87 8.34 2.07
CA PRO A 184 -13.80 8.39 3.06
C PRO A 184 -14.08 9.46 4.12
N ASP A 185 -13.36 9.37 5.25
CA ASP A 185 -13.37 10.39 6.30
C ASP A 185 -11.95 10.72 6.73
N TYR A 186 -11.77 11.83 7.44
CA TYR A 186 -10.45 12.38 7.68
C TYR A 186 -10.24 12.71 9.17
N ILE A 187 -9.06 12.38 9.67
CA ILE A 187 -8.59 12.85 10.98
C ILE A 187 -7.40 13.77 10.72
N THR A 188 -7.54 15.05 11.09
CA THR A 188 -6.48 16.05 10.89
C THR A 188 -5.84 16.42 12.23
N ASN A 189 -4.54 16.68 12.22
CA ASN A 189 -3.81 17.28 13.31
C ASN A 189 -3.59 18.76 13.00
N ASN A 190 -4.05 19.64 13.90
CA ASN A 190 -3.93 21.08 13.74
C ASN A 190 -2.62 21.66 14.30
N GLU A 191 -1.71 20.83 14.79
CA GLU A 191 -0.41 21.31 15.26
C GLU A 191 0.52 21.58 14.07
N GLN A 192 1.06 22.80 14.00
CA GLN A 192 2.04 23.12 12.96
C GLN A 192 3.35 22.33 13.17
N LYS A 193 3.80 21.64 12.14
CA LYS A 193 5.16 21.07 12.10
C LYS A 193 6.18 22.20 12.23
N THR A 194 7.19 21.99 13.06
CA THR A 194 8.40 22.80 13.01
C THR A 194 9.10 22.50 11.69
N LYS A 195 9.06 23.42 10.75
CA LYS A 195 9.73 23.24 9.46
C LYS A 195 11.22 23.09 9.67
N SER A 196 11.83 22.13 9.00
CA SER A 196 13.29 22.02 8.92
C SER A 196 13.86 23.28 8.27
N ASN A 197 15.01 23.75 8.76
CA ASN A 197 15.76 24.83 8.11
C ASN A 197 16.37 24.41 6.77
N ILE A 198 16.36 23.11 6.51
CA ILE A 198 16.88 22.50 5.28
C ILE A 198 15.69 21.91 4.53
N ALA A 199 15.51 22.31 3.30
CA ALA A 199 14.50 21.77 2.39
C ALA A 199 15.20 21.18 1.16
N LEU A 200 14.70 20.05 0.69
CA LEU A 200 15.03 19.47 -0.62
C LEU A 200 14.02 20.03 -1.62
N GLU A 201 14.47 20.75 -2.60
CA GLU A 201 13.62 21.36 -3.62
C GLU A 201 13.98 20.84 -5.01
N THR A 202 12.95 20.58 -5.81
CA THR A 202 13.11 20.34 -7.24
C THR A 202 12.88 21.62 -8.02
N TYR A 203 13.63 21.84 -9.08
CA TYR A 203 13.45 22.95 -10.00
C TYR A 203 13.83 22.55 -11.41
N ALA A 204 13.24 23.20 -12.39
CA ALA A 204 13.56 23.00 -13.79
C ALA A 204 14.38 24.17 -14.33
N THR A 205 15.25 23.91 -15.30
CA THR A 205 15.99 24.94 -16.05
C THR A 205 15.80 24.71 -17.54
N ASP A 206 16.11 25.72 -18.36
CA ASP A 206 16.04 25.62 -19.82
C ASP A 206 16.92 24.50 -20.40
N LEU A 207 17.95 24.08 -19.67
CA LEU A 207 18.91 23.06 -20.12
C LEU A 207 18.62 21.68 -19.51
N LYS A 208 17.87 21.60 -18.40
CA LYS A 208 17.56 20.35 -17.69
C LYS A 208 16.15 20.38 -17.17
N GLN A 209 15.38 19.31 -17.42
CA GLN A 209 13.98 19.22 -17.02
C GLN A 209 13.80 19.20 -15.51
N THR A 210 14.64 18.47 -14.79
CA THR A 210 14.54 18.38 -13.34
C THR A 210 15.92 18.41 -12.69
N GLN A 211 16.07 19.24 -11.69
CA GLN A 211 17.25 19.31 -10.83
C GLN A 211 16.81 19.34 -9.37
N VAL A 212 17.65 18.83 -8.48
CA VAL A 212 17.41 18.81 -7.05
C VAL A 212 18.43 19.71 -6.38
N ARG A 213 17.98 20.54 -5.42
CA ARG A 213 18.86 21.38 -4.60
C ARG A 213 18.46 21.33 -3.15
N LEU A 214 19.44 21.51 -2.28
CA LEU A 214 19.20 21.82 -0.87
C LEU A 214 19.03 23.33 -0.70
N THR A 215 17.94 23.73 -0.07
CA THR A 215 17.67 25.13 0.28
C THR A 215 17.76 25.28 1.79
N TYR A 216 18.42 26.35 2.25
CA TYR A 216 18.60 26.66 3.65
C TYR A 216 17.85 27.95 3.97
N ASN A 217 16.80 27.86 4.79
CA ASN A 217 15.96 29.02 5.12
C ASN A 217 16.70 30.12 5.89
N ASP A 218 17.68 29.75 6.71
CA ASP A 218 18.47 30.68 7.53
C ASP A 218 19.80 31.08 6.86
N GLY A 219 19.99 30.70 5.59
CA GLY A 219 21.23 30.91 4.86
C GLY A 219 22.34 29.90 5.25
N VAL A 220 23.46 29.99 4.57
CA VAL A 220 24.64 29.17 4.83
C VAL A 220 25.71 30.06 5.46
N ALA A 221 26.33 29.58 6.55
CA ALA A 221 27.47 30.29 7.13
C ALA A 221 28.55 30.45 6.07
N ASP A 222 29.09 31.68 5.95
CA ASP A 222 30.09 32.08 4.94
C ASP A 222 31.49 31.47 5.26
N LYS A 223 31.54 30.15 5.35
CA LYS A 223 32.76 29.37 5.51
C LYS A 223 32.87 28.36 4.39
N GLU A 224 34.05 28.26 3.81
CA GLU A 224 34.33 27.22 2.82
C GLU A 224 34.00 25.84 3.39
N PRO A 225 33.13 25.05 2.73
CA PRO A 225 32.78 23.72 3.21
C PRO A 225 34.01 22.80 3.16
N LYS A 226 34.19 22.01 4.22
CA LYS A 226 35.22 20.98 4.25
C LYS A 226 34.84 19.87 3.28
N VAL A 227 35.55 19.71 2.19
CA VAL A 227 35.37 18.62 1.25
C VAL A 227 36.05 17.37 1.83
N LEU A 228 35.23 16.38 2.21
CA LEU A 228 35.71 15.06 2.61
C LEU A 228 35.72 14.16 1.37
N LYS A 229 36.89 13.67 1.01
CA LYS A 229 37.04 12.66 -0.03
C LYS A 229 37.29 11.31 0.64
N PRO A 230 36.56 10.23 0.25
CA PRO A 230 36.87 8.92 0.76
C PRO A 230 38.29 8.55 0.37
N LYS A 231 39.13 8.17 1.36
CA LYS A 231 40.51 7.79 1.10
C LYS A 231 40.65 6.42 0.48
N GLN A 232 39.74 5.52 0.81
CA GLN A 232 39.72 4.14 0.33
C GLN A 232 38.35 3.54 0.56
N ILE A 233 37.91 2.70 -0.39
CA ILE A 233 36.76 1.80 -0.20
C ILE A 233 37.34 0.43 0.13
N LEU A 234 37.10 -0.07 1.35
CA LEU A 234 37.61 -1.37 1.79
C LEU A 234 36.55 -2.46 1.49
N PHE A 235 36.95 -3.44 0.67
CA PHE A 235 36.17 -4.65 0.40
C PHE A 235 36.63 -5.86 1.22
N GLU A 236 37.52 -5.69 2.18
CA GLU A 236 38.28 -6.75 2.83
C GLU A 236 37.40 -7.68 3.72
N ARG A 237 36.23 -7.24 4.13
CA ARG A 237 35.28 -8.07 4.90
C ARG A 237 33.85 -7.82 4.44
N PRO A 238 33.45 -8.27 3.25
CA PRO A 238 32.09 -8.11 2.81
C PRO A 238 31.17 -8.91 3.77
N GLN A 239 30.26 -8.24 4.44
CA GLN A 239 29.18 -8.90 5.13
C GLN A 239 28.10 -9.17 4.09
N THR A 240 27.82 -10.45 3.85
CA THR A 240 26.72 -10.84 2.98
C THR A 240 25.51 -11.12 3.85
N ILE A 241 24.44 -10.39 3.61
CA ILE A 241 23.12 -10.70 4.14
C ILE A 241 22.35 -11.38 3.03
N THR A 242 21.92 -12.61 3.27
CA THR A 242 21.09 -13.36 2.35
C THR A 242 19.65 -13.23 2.82
N PHE A 243 18.77 -12.80 1.92
CA PHE A 243 17.34 -12.82 2.14
C PHE A 243 16.79 -14.18 1.73
N SER A 244 15.86 -14.75 2.49
CA SER A 244 15.15 -15.96 2.10
C SER A 244 14.02 -15.60 1.13
N ASP A 245 13.85 -16.42 0.09
CA ASP A 245 12.69 -16.35 -0.81
C ASP A 245 11.48 -17.00 -0.12
N LYS A 246 10.99 -16.38 0.94
CA LYS A 246 9.70 -16.76 1.52
C LYS A 246 8.59 -16.12 0.72
N ASP A 247 7.46 -16.81 0.63
CA ASP A 247 6.22 -16.29 0.08
C ASP A 247 5.78 -15.05 0.88
N ALA A 248 6.29 -13.89 0.49
CA ALA A 248 5.82 -12.63 1.02
C ALA A 248 4.47 -12.31 0.36
N PRO A 249 3.50 -11.73 1.09
CA PRO A 249 2.27 -11.25 0.46
C PRO A 249 2.63 -10.26 -0.64
N GLU A 250 1.88 -10.34 -1.74
CA GLU A 250 2.09 -9.47 -2.88
C GLU A 250 1.91 -8.00 -2.49
N LYS A 251 2.83 -7.18 -2.92
CA LYS A 251 2.78 -5.73 -2.74
C LYS A 251 2.85 -5.03 -4.10
N TYR A 252 2.26 -3.85 -4.15
CA TYR A 252 2.23 -2.99 -5.33
C TYR A 252 3.00 -1.72 -5.04
N TYR A 253 4.03 -1.45 -5.83
CA TYR A 253 4.95 -0.34 -5.68
C TYR A 253 4.61 0.73 -6.70
N VAL A 254 4.43 1.95 -6.25
CA VAL A 254 4.14 3.10 -7.11
C VAL A 254 5.44 3.86 -7.36
N TYR A 255 5.89 3.87 -8.60
CA TYR A 255 7.00 4.70 -9.04
C TYR A 255 6.47 5.96 -9.72
N GLY A 256 6.97 7.10 -9.31
CA GLY A 256 6.68 8.40 -9.90
C GLY A 256 7.78 9.40 -9.58
N HIS A 257 8.09 10.31 -10.50
CA HIS A 257 9.10 11.35 -10.31
C HIS A 257 10.50 10.82 -9.92
N GLY A 258 10.79 9.57 -10.29
CA GLY A 258 12.11 8.97 -10.07
C GLY A 258 12.29 8.28 -8.71
N ASP A 259 11.21 8.10 -7.94
CA ASP A 259 11.23 7.52 -6.60
C ASP A 259 9.99 6.66 -6.33
N ILE A 260 10.00 5.84 -5.26
CA ILE A 260 8.82 5.11 -4.79
C ILE A 260 7.90 6.09 -4.03
N GLN A 261 6.71 6.30 -4.57
CA GLN A 261 5.70 7.20 -4.02
C GLN A 261 4.75 6.51 -3.03
N GLY A 262 4.80 5.20 -2.92
CA GLY A 262 4.03 4.42 -1.97
C GLY A 262 4.09 2.92 -2.24
N VAL A 263 3.74 2.13 -1.23
CA VAL A 263 3.66 0.67 -1.27
C VAL A 263 2.29 0.26 -0.74
N TYR A 264 1.57 -0.54 -1.51
CA TYR A 264 0.18 -0.90 -1.24
C TYR A 264 0.00 -2.41 -1.27
N THR A 265 -1.01 -2.91 -0.58
CA THR A 265 -1.43 -4.31 -0.63
C THR A 265 -2.57 -4.53 -1.63
N LYS A 266 -3.18 -3.44 -2.12
CA LYS A 266 -4.23 -3.46 -3.14
C LYS A 266 -3.80 -2.71 -4.38
N ALA A 267 -4.02 -3.32 -5.54
CA ALA A 267 -3.66 -2.72 -6.83
C ALA A 267 -4.45 -1.43 -7.09
N GLY A 268 -5.74 -1.38 -6.76
CA GLY A 268 -6.57 -0.19 -6.96
C GLY A 268 -6.04 1.04 -6.23
N ASP A 269 -5.58 0.90 -4.98
CA ASP A 269 -4.99 2.01 -4.22
C ASP A 269 -3.66 2.47 -4.82
N ALA A 270 -2.85 1.52 -5.28
CA ALA A 270 -1.60 1.82 -5.97
C ALA A 270 -1.86 2.56 -7.30
N ILE A 271 -2.86 2.14 -8.08
CA ILE A 271 -3.21 2.76 -9.36
C ILE A 271 -3.69 4.21 -9.15
N LYS A 272 -4.58 4.46 -8.21
CA LYS A 272 -5.01 5.82 -7.87
C LYS A 272 -3.82 6.72 -7.54
N LYS A 273 -2.92 6.24 -6.70
CA LYS A 273 -1.70 6.99 -6.35
C LYS A 273 -0.80 7.21 -7.56
N ALA A 274 -0.58 6.19 -8.39
CA ALA A 274 0.23 6.30 -9.60
C ALA A 274 -0.39 7.29 -10.61
N ASN A 275 -1.70 7.32 -10.72
CA ASN A 275 -2.41 8.26 -11.58
C ASN A 275 -2.14 9.72 -11.19
N ASP A 276 -2.12 10.05 -9.90
CA ASP A 276 -1.81 11.39 -9.38
C ASP A 276 -0.38 11.85 -9.73
N TYR A 277 0.56 10.91 -9.79
CA TYR A 277 1.98 11.18 -10.01
C TYR A 277 2.44 10.96 -11.47
N ASN A 278 1.53 10.68 -12.40
CA ASN A 278 1.88 10.23 -13.76
C ASN A 278 2.87 9.06 -13.73
N GLY A 279 2.69 8.17 -12.76
CA GLY A 279 3.59 7.10 -12.44
C GLY A 279 3.19 5.76 -13.04
N VAL A 280 3.83 4.72 -12.52
CA VAL A 280 3.57 3.31 -12.86
C VAL A 280 3.40 2.49 -11.59
N VAL A 281 2.71 1.37 -11.70
CA VAL A 281 2.58 0.38 -10.63
C VAL A 281 3.29 -0.90 -11.07
N VAL A 282 4.15 -1.42 -10.19
CA VAL A 282 4.80 -2.72 -10.36
C VAL A 282 4.50 -3.62 -9.17
N ASP A 283 4.50 -4.93 -9.40
CA ASP A 283 4.40 -5.94 -8.35
C ASP A 283 5.74 -6.21 -7.64
N SER A 284 5.75 -7.12 -6.67
CA SER A 284 6.95 -7.53 -5.93
C SER A 284 8.02 -8.18 -6.81
N SER A 285 7.66 -8.68 -7.99
CA SER A 285 8.58 -9.25 -9.00
C SER A 285 9.00 -8.23 -10.05
N GLN A 286 8.57 -6.98 -9.91
CA GLN A 286 8.80 -5.87 -10.86
C GLN A 286 8.09 -6.03 -12.22
N ASN A 287 7.04 -6.81 -12.29
CA ASN A 287 6.17 -6.81 -13.46
C ASN A 287 5.29 -5.57 -13.46
N TYR A 288 5.05 -5.00 -14.65
CA TYR A 288 4.14 -3.88 -14.78
C TYR A 288 2.70 -4.33 -14.54
N VAL A 289 2.07 -3.73 -13.52
CA VAL A 289 0.66 -3.92 -13.20
C VAL A 289 -0.19 -2.86 -13.91
N TRP A 290 0.33 -1.62 -13.96
CA TRP A 290 -0.37 -0.49 -14.56
C TRP A 290 0.58 0.62 -14.96
N GLU A 291 0.28 1.26 -16.10
CA GLU A 291 0.99 2.44 -16.60
C GLU A 291 0.00 3.50 -17.06
N ARG A 292 0.22 4.74 -16.67
CA ARG A 292 -0.62 5.84 -17.15
C ARG A 292 -0.36 6.11 -18.63
N GLY A 293 -1.45 6.10 -19.42
CA GLY A 293 -1.42 6.51 -20.82
C GLY A 293 -0.69 5.59 -21.78
N ASN A 294 -0.09 4.50 -21.35
CA ASN A 294 0.52 3.49 -22.22
C ASN A 294 -0.55 2.49 -22.72
N ARG A 295 -1.48 2.99 -23.52
CA ARG A 295 -2.59 2.20 -24.09
C ARG A 295 -3.00 2.72 -25.46
N ASN A 296 -3.60 1.87 -26.26
CA ASN A 296 -4.21 2.25 -27.51
C ASN A 296 -5.40 3.21 -27.28
N LEU A 297 -5.71 4.04 -28.28
CA LEU A 297 -6.89 4.93 -28.22
C LEU A 297 -8.21 4.14 -28.18
N GLN A 298 -8.21 2.96 -28.79
CA GLN A 298 -9.34 2.03 -28.76
C GLN A 298 -8.84 0.60 -28.70
N TYR A 299 -9.57 -0.26 -28.04
CA TYR A 299 -9.27 -1.68 -27.93
C TYR A 299 -10.54 -2.52 -27.80
N SER A 300 -10.48 -3.75 -28.30
CA SER A 300 -11.56 -4.72 -28.14
C SER A 300 -10.97 -6.11 -27.99
N ILE A 301 -11.32 -6.77 -26.91
CA ILE A 301 -10.91 -8.14 -26.64
C ILE A 301 -11.57 -9.08 -27.64
N THR A 302 -10.76 -9.96 -28.26
CA THR A 302 -11.23 -11.05 -29.08
C THR A 302 -11.26 -12.31 -28.22
N ASP A 303 -12.47 -12.81 -27.95
CA ASP A 303 -12.64 -14.05 -27.19
C ASP A 303 -12.30 -15.27 -28.08
N LYS A 304 -11.07 -15.74 -28.04
CA LYS A 304 -10.59 -16.86 -28.87
C LYS A 304 -10.87 -18.22 -28.26
N ASP A 305 -10.94 -18.29 -26.94
CA ASP A 305 -10.98 -19.54 -26.17
C ASP A 305 -12.24 -19.66 -25.28
N ASP A 306 -13.28 -18.92 -25.63
CA ASP A 306 -14.57 -18.89 -24.90
C ASP A 306 -14.44 -18.47 -23.42
N VAL A 307 -13.43 -17.66 -23.13
CA VAL A 307 -13.09 -17.19 -21.78
C VAL A 307 -14.23 -16.37 -21.18
N LEU A 308 -14.89 -15.52 -22.00
CA LEU A 308 -15.98 -14.66 -21.52
C LEU A 308 -17.19 -15.48 -21.06
N ASN A 309 -17.54 -16.57 -21.75
CA ASN A 309 -18.62 -17.45 -21.32
C ASN A 309 -18.24 -18.21 -20.05
N THR A 310 -17.00 -18.64 -19.92
CA THR A 310 -16.48 -19.23 -18.68
C THR A 310 -16.63 -18.27 -17.50
N ILE A 311 -16.24 -17.00 -17.66
CA ILE A 311 -16.39 -15.98 -16.61
C ILE A 311 -17.88 -15.78 -16.27
N LYS A 312 -18.75 -15.63 -17.28
CA LYS A 312 -20.21 -15.45 -17.09
C LYS A 312 -20.82 -16.60 -16.29
N ASP A 313 -20.52 -17.83 -16.65
CA ASP A 313 -21.10 -19.02 -15.99
C ASP A 313 -20.65 -19.12 -14.54
N ARG A 314 -19.40 -18.83 -14.26
CA ARG A 314 -18.85 -18.84 -12.90
C ARG A 314 -19.42 -17.70 -12.04
N LEU A 315 -19.59 -16.50 -12.60
CA LEU A 315 -20.27 -15.38 -11.92
C LEU A 315 -21.73 -15.72 -11.60
N LYS A 316 -22.48 -16.36 -12.52
CA LYS A 316 -23.84 -16.84 -12.25
C LYS A 316 -23.90 -17.87 -11.12
N ASN A 317 -22.84 -18.65 -10.94
CA ASN A 317 -22.69 -19.60 -9.85
C ASN A 317 -22.21 -18.93 -8.54
N GLN A 318 -22.14 -17.61 -8.49
CA GLN A 318 -21.73 -16.82 -7.32
C GLN A 318 -20.28 -17.14 -6.85
N GLU A 319 -19.40 -17.55 -7.75
CA GLU A 319 -18.00 -17.69 -7.46
C GLU A 319 -17.36 -16.29 -7.29
N LYS A 320 -16.30 -16.22 -6.50
CA LYS A 320 -15.60 -14.94 -6.25
C LYS A 320 -14.95 -14.39 -7.52
N PRO A 321 -15.24 -13.15 -7.92
CA PRO A 321 -14.70 -12.55 -9.15
C PRO A 321 -13.16 -12.60 -9.24
N ILE A 322 -12.47 -12.40 -8.14
CA ILE A 322 -10.99 -12.43 -8.10
C ILE A 322 -10.46 -13.84 -8.41
N ASP A 323 -11.11 -14.90 -7.89
CA ASP A 323 -10.68 -16.28 -8.10
C ASP A 323 -10.97 -16.71 -9.56
N ILE A 324 -12.10 -16.23 -10.12
CA ILE A 324 -12.45 -16.48 -11.53
C ILE A 324 -11.36 -15.93 -12.45
N LEU A 325 -10.96 -14.66 -12.24
CA LEU A 325 -9.96 -14.02 -13.09
C LEU A 325 -8.55 -14.58 -12.89
N LYS A 326 -8.18 -14.96 -11.67
CA LYS A 326 -6.91 -15.68 -11.44
C LYS A 326 -6.80 -16.94 -12.27
N ASP A 327 -7.88 -17.73 -12.33
CA ASP A 327 -7.88 -19.00 -13.08
C ASP A 327 -7.78 -18.77 -14.60
N VAL A 328 -8.49 -17.76 -15.14
CA VAL A 328 -8.49 -17.52 -16.58
C VAL A 328 -7.30 -16.70 -17.07
N ASN A 329 -6.63 -15.95 -16.18
CA ASN A 329 -5.48 -15.10 -16.50
C ASN A 329 -4.15 -15.66 -15.97
N ASN A 330 -4.00 -16.98 -15.86
CA ASN A 330 -2.76 -17.65 -15.43
C ASN A 330 -2.26 -17.24 -14.03
N GLY A 331 -3.15 -16.97 -13.12
CA GLY A 331 -2.83 -16.59 -11.74
C GLY A 331 -2.83 -15.09 -11.48
N GLU A 332 -2.97 -14.26 -12.51
CA GLU A 332 -2.98 -12.80 -12.38
C GLU A 332 -4.40 -12.26 -12.28
N ALA A 333 -4.74 -11.61 -11.19
CA ALA A 333 -5.94 -10.80 -11.05
C ALA A 333 -5.74 -9.74 -9.97
N TYR A 334 -6.29 -8.55 -10.19
CA TYR A 334 -6.10 -7.38 -9.34
C TYR A 334 -7.44 -6.86 -8.82
N ASP A 335 -7.48 -6.53 -7.52
CA ASP A 335 -8.56 -5.74 -6.94
C ASP A 335 -8.33 -4.27 -7.28
N LEU A 336 -9.22 -3.73 -8.10
CA LEU A 336 -9.18 -2.36 -8.62
C LEU A 336 -10.29 -1.51 -7.97
N THR A 337 -10.78 -1.91 -6.80
CA THR A 337 -11.85 -1.19 -6.09
C THR A 337 -11.47 0.27 -5.84
N GLY A 338 -12.40 1.16 -6.16
CA GLY A 338 -12.26 2.61 -6.04
C GLY A 338 -11.55 3.28 -7.22
N CYS A 339 -11.10 2.53 -8.23
CA CYS A 339 -10.64 3.10 -9.49
C CYS A 339 -11.81 3.66 -10.31
N THR A 340 -11.54 4.62 -11.17
CA THR A 340 -12.47 5.07 -12.21
C THR A 340 -12.41 4.13 -13.41
N THR A 341 -13.43 4.17 -14.24
CA THR A 341 -13.45 3.42 -15.52
C THR A 341 -12.23 3.76 -16.37
N GLU A 342 -11.78 5.01 -16.39
CA GLU A 342 -10.62 5.41 -17.19
C GLU A 342 -9.31 4.78 -16.66
N GLU A 343 -9.16 4.66 -15.35
CA GLU A 343 -7.97 4.06 -14.73
C GLU A 343 -7.84 2.57 -15.05
N ILE A 344 -8.95 1.84 -15.23
CA ILE A 344 -8.89 0.39 -15.50
C ILE A 344 -8.68 0.04 -16.99
N LEU A 345 -8.73 1.01 -17.91
CA LEU A 345 -8.60 0.75 -19.35
C LEU A 345 -7.25 0.15 -19.73
N TYR A 346 -6.20 0.43 -18.96
CA TYR A 346 -4.88 -0.19 -19.16
C TYR A 346 -4.97 -1.73 -19.09
N ILE A 347 -5.73 -2.26 -18.14
CA ILE A 347 -5.92 -3.71 -17.97
C ILE A 347 -6.62 -4.31 -19.19
N ILE A 348 -7.69 -3.64 -19.68
CA ILE A 348 -8.39 -4.08 -20.90
C ILE A 348 -7.46 -4.04 -22.11
N ASN A 349 -6.56 -3.04 -22.21
CA ASN A 349 -5.59 -2.92 -23.29
C ASN A 349 -4.55 -4.05 -23.30
N GLN A 350 -4.32 -4.70 -22.17
CA GLN A 350 -3.48 -5.91 -22.09
C GLN A 350 -4.20 -7.19 -22.57
N GLY A 351 -5.44 -7.05 -23.08
CA GLY A 351 -6.24 -8.18 -23.56
C GLY A 351 -6.97 -8.92 -22.44
N ARG A 352 -7.01 -8.36 -21.23
CA ARG A 352 -7.66 -8.97 -20.07
C ARG A 352 -9.04 -8.38 -19.83
N PRO A 353 -10.10 -9.21 -19.72
CA PRO A 353 -11.42 -8.74 -19.37
C PRO A 353 -11.44 -8.24 -17.91
N VAL A 354 -12.25 -7.21 -17.66
CA VAL A 354 -12.43 -6.67 -16.31
C VAL A 354 -13.88 -6.92 -15.88
N ILE A 355 -14.07 -7.51 -14.71
CA ILE A 355 -15.39 -7.66 -14.09
C ILE A 355 -15.69 -6.34 -13.36
N ALA A 356 -16.81 -5.70 -13.74
CA ALA A 356 -17.32 -4.50 -13.09
C ALA A 356 -18.55 -4.88 -12.27
N MET A 357 -18.47 -4.73 -10.95
CA MET A 357 -19.59 -5.00 -10.04
C MET A 357 -20.55 -3.82 -10.04
N LEU A 358 -21.81 -4.06 -10.33
CA LEU A 358 -22.87 -3.04 -10.26
C LEU A 358 -23.39 -2.90 -8.83
N ASP A 359 -23.46 -4.02 -8.14
CA ASP A 359 -23.80 -4.13 -6.71
C ASP A 359 -23.17 -5.43 -6.14
N SER A 360 -23.58 -5.88 -4.97
CA SER A 360 -23.03 -7.09 -4.32
C SER A 360 -23.31 -8.41 -5.05
N GLN A 361 -24.22 -8.43 -6.05
CA GLN A 361 -24.63 -9.65 -6.74
C GLN A 361 -24.59 -9.55 -8.27
N ASN A 362 -24.67 -8.34 -8.81
CA ASN A 362 -24.75 -8.09 -10.24
C ASN A 362 -23.44 -7.53 -10.77
N ALA A 363 -23.01 -8.05 -11.90
CA ALA A 363 -21.79 -7.63 -12.58
C ALA A 363 -21.98 -7.59 -14.09
N VAL A 364 -21.09 -6.87 -14.76
CA VAL A 364 -20.88 -6.89 -16.21
C VAL A 364 -19.41 -7.13 -16.51
N ILE A 365 -19.08 -7.58 -17.72
CA ILE A 365 -17.71 -7.84 -18.13
C ILE A 365 -17.29 -6.79 -19.14
N LEU A 366 -16.29 -5.98 -18.80
CA LEU A 366 -15.72 -4.98 -19.69
C LEU A 366 -14.76 -5.67 -20.66
N VAL A 367 -14.99 -5.46 -21.95
CA VAL A 367 -14.31 -6.20 -23.03
C VAL A 367 -13.68 -5.28 -24.10
N GLY A 368 -13.77 -3.99 -23.92
CA GLY A 368 -13.22 -3.03 -24.86
C GLY A 368 -13.47 -1.59 -24.47
N TYR A 369 -12.90 -0.67 -25.25
CA TYR A 369 -13.12 0.76 -25.08
C TYR A 369 -12.79 1.53 -26.37
N SER A 370 -13.25 2.77 -26.43
CA SER A 370 -12.87 3.79 -27.41
C SER A 370 -12.29 5.02 -26.67
N ASP A 371 -12.20 6.15 -27.30
CA ASP A 371 -11.75 7.41 -26.68
C ASP A 371 -12.68 7.97 -25.61
N THR A 372 -13.96 7.60 -25.61
CA THR A 372 -14.98 8.14 -24.69
C THR A 372 -15.85 7.09 -24.01
N ASN A 373 -15.86 5.87 -24.52
CA ASN A 373 -16.81 4.84 -24.13
C ASN A 373 -16.09 3.54 -23.74
N VAL A 374 -16.60 2.86 -22.75
CA VAL A 374 -16.28 1.46 -22.45
C VAL A 374 -17.31 0.53 -23.05
N VAL A 375 -16.87 -0.66 -23.46
CA VAL A 375 -17.71 -1.71 -24.04
C VAL A 375 -17.79 -2.87 -23.05
N TYR A 376 -19.00 -3.30 -22.76
CA TYR A 376 -19.23 -4.42 -21.83
C TYR A 376 -20.20 -5.45 -22.41
N GLU A 377 -20.17 -6.64 -21.84
CA GLU A 377 -21.15 -7.71 -22.04
C GLU A 377 -21.92 -7.97 -20.74
N ASP A 378 -23.24 -8.12 -20.85
CA ASP A 378 -24.11 -8.53 -19.74
C ASP A 378 -23.91 -10.04 -19.45
N LEU A 379 -24.16 -10.46 -18.22
CA LEU A 379 -24.04 -11.89 -17.85
C LEU A 379 -25.08 -12.77 -18.56
N ASN A 380 -26.22 -12.23 -18.95
CA ASN A 380 -27.37 -12.98 -19.49
C ASN A 380 -27.36 -13.08 -21.00
N ASP A 381 -26.64 -12.24 -21.69
CA ASP A 381 -26.51 -12.28 -23.14
C ASP A 381 -25.06 -12.07 -23.56
N SER A 382 -24.77 -12.23 -24.85
CA SER A 382 -23.46 -11.96 -25.44
C SER A 382 -23.48 -10.68 -26.28
N THR A 383 -24.47 -9.84 -26.08
CA THR A 383 -24.58 -8.56 -26.79
C THR A 383 -23.62 -7.57 -26.16
N ARG A 384 -22.82 -6.89 -27.00
CA ARG A 384 -21.92 -5.83 -26.55
C ARG A 384 -22.67 -4.51 -26.46
N HIS A 385 -22.60 -3.91 -25.29
CA HIS A 385 -23.14 -2.60 -24.98
C HIS A 385 -22.02 -1.60 -24.85
N SER A 386 -22.31 -0.34 -25.17
CA SER A 386 -21.31 0.74 -25.07
C SER A 386 -21.91 1.91 -24.29
N VAL A 387 -21.20 2.33 -23.25
CA VAL A 387 -21.59 3.47 -22.40
C VAL A 387 -20.40 4.39 -22.19
N LYS A 388 -20.66 5.65 -21.84
CA LYS A 388 -19.59 6.59 -21.46
C LYS A 388 -18.88 6.14 -20.18
N TYR A 389 -17.63 6.56 -19.98
CA TYR A 389 -16.87 6.25 -18.77
C TYR A 389 -17.60 6.71 -17.51
N GLU A 390 -18.11 7.96 -17.49
CA GLU A 390 -18.87 8.49 -16.35
C GLU A 390 -20.16 7.72 -16.06
N GLU A 391 -20.81 7.18 -17.10
CA GLU A 391 -22.01 6.37 -16.96
C GLU A 391 -21.68 5.00 -16.34
N MET A 392 -20.55 4.38 -16.72
CA MET A 392 -20.07 3.15 -16.10
C MET A 392 -19.70 3.40 -14.63
N ASP A 393 -19.01 4.51 -14.31
CA ASP A 393 -18.69 4.89 -12.93
C ASP A 393 -19.97 5.08 -12.10
N GLN A 394 -21.04 5.61 -12.68
CA GLN A 394 -22.35 5.71 -12.02
C GLN A 394 -22.99 4.34 -11.82
N MET A 395 -22.91 3.43 -12.81
CA MET A 395 -23.44 2.07 -12.71
C MET A 395 -22.74 1.26 -11.61
N THR A 396 -21.45 1.44 -11.42
CA THR A 396 -20.63 0.73 -10.41
C THR A 396 -20.61 1.43 -9.05
N SER A 397 -21.18 2.63 -8.93
CA SER A 397 -21.17 3.39 -7.67
C SER A 397 -21.82 2.66 -6.50
N GLY A 398 -22.86 1.82 -6.78
CA GLY A 398 -23.53 0.99 -5.79
C GLY A 398 -22.62 -0.07 -5.15
N SER A 399 -21.56 -0.48 -5.84
CA SER A 399 -20.54 -1.40 -5.34
C SER A 399 -19.29 -0.69 -4.78
N GLY A 400 -19.27 0.65 -4.78
CA GLY A 400 -18.08 1.45 -4.44
C GLY A 400 -17.03 1.46 -5.56
N ASN A 401 -17.45 1.42 -6.82
CA ASN A 401 -16.60 1.32 -8.00
C ASN A 401 -15.68 0.09 -7.92
N THR A 402 -16.25 -1.05 -7.69
CA THR A 402 -15.51 -2.31 -7.60
C THR A 402 -15.28 -2.88 -9.00
N TYR A 403 -14.03 -2.90 -9.41
CA TYR A 403 -13.54 -3.55 -10.61
C TYR A 403 -12.52 -4.62 -10.24
N ILE A 404 -12.51 -5.73 -10.98
CA ILE A 404 -11.54 -6.83 -10.86
C ILE A 404 -10.97 -7.09 -12.27
N GLY A 405 -9.64 -7.05 -12.42
CA GLY A 405 -9.00 -7.16 -13.72
C GLY A 405 -7.72 -7.95 -13.74
#